data_76a753e5253669305f43ec1bf22b6736
#
_entry.id   76a753e5253669305f43ec1bf22b6736
#
_cell.length_a   1.000
_cell.length_b   1.000
_cell.length_c   1.000
_cell.angle_alpha   90.00
_cell.angle_beta   90.00
_cell.angle_gamma   90.00
#
_symmetry.space_group_name_H-M   'P 1'
#
loop_
_entity.id
_entity.type
_entity.pdbx_description
1 polymer ?
#
loop_
_entity_poly.entity_id
_entity_poly.type
_entity_poly.pdbx_seq_one_letter_code
_entity_poly.pdbx_strand_id
1 'polypeptide(L)'
;GTGDGGRSNCTARAGWAGPPLEAHPGPPAGGVTSYDEVQQLPFLSEDLLRRTAVDTRMVKLPPTHVAGVEILDEDEYWAMYDRWGSKMRMPKASPLYYDWVEFPIRDLTMEALDAYRWPQPDPPEVVATLRERAKWLRGHTDFALVGSGIIGGGIFEQPCRTVGLEQFMMAMVTDRPFAERLMDRITDIYIESVDRYLEQVGEYIDVFTYWDDVSSQDGWMIGPETYAALVKPRQKRLFDAIKRRTNAKLFYHCCGAAAELYPHLVEIGVDIVNPVQVSARGMDTQKLKERFGRDLVFWGGGVDTQRVLPFGTPQEVRDEVRRRIDDLAPGGGFVFATV
;
A
#
# COMPACT_ATOMS: atom_id res chain seq x y z
N GLY A 1 -35.22 -25.91 16.29
CA GLY A 1 -34.15 -25.03 16.53
C GLY A 1 -32.91 -25.51 15.81
N THR A 2 -32.68 -25.04 14.62
CA THR A 2 -31.47 -25.34 13.84
C THR A 2 -30.57 -24.12 13.94
N GLY A 3 -29.48 -24.26 14.69
CA GLY A 3 -28.43 -23.28 14.74
C GLY A 3 -27.69 -23.24 13.40
N ASP A 4 -27.91 -22.17 12.69
CA ASP A 4 -27.13 -21.86 11.48
C ASP A 4 -25.82 -21.20 11.91
N GLY A 5 -24.74 -21.96 11.76
CA GLY A 5 -23.38 -21.48 12.03
C GLY A 5 -23.00 -20.43 10.98
N GLY A 6 -23.09 -19.15 11.38
CA GLY A 6 -22.80 -18.02 10.53
C GLY A 6 -21.41 -18.09 9.94
N ARG A 7 -21.32 -18.40 8.66
CA ARG A 7 -20.14 -18.17 7.86
C ARG A 7 -20.07 -16.66 7.60
N SER A 8 -19.10 -16.01 8.17
CA SER A 8 -18.76 -14.63 7.84
C SER A 8 -18.21 -14.58 6.41
N ASN A 9 -19.11 -14.51 5.45
CA ASN A 9 -18.75 -14.12 4.11
C ASN A 9 -18.55 -12.61 4.11
N CYS A 10 -17.34 -12.13 3.86
CA CYS A 10 -17.04 -10.72 3.57
C CYS A 10 -17.64 -10.24 2.23
N THR A 11 -18.42 -11.06 1.57
CA THR A 11 -19.30 -10.68 0.49
C THR A 11 -20.68 -10.45 1.09
N ALA A 12 -21.07 -9.17 1.20
CA ALA A 12 -22.41 -8.73 1.62
C ALA A 12 -22.97 -9.57 2.78
N ARG A 13 -22.51 -9.31 3.99
CA ARG A 13 -23.25 -9.74 5.16
C ARG A 13 -24.66 -9.11 5.07
N ALA A 14 -25.67 -9.94 4.94
CA ALA A 14 -27.01 -9.52 5.27
C ALA A 14 -26.99 -9.06 6.74
N GLY A 15 -27.03 -7.75 6.96
CA GLY A 15 -27.00 -7.15 8.30
C GLY A 15 -25.73 -6.38 8.67
N TRP A 16 -24.69 -6.30 7.81
CA TRP A 16 -23.59 -5.39 8.05
C TRP A 16 -24.03 -3.95 7.74
N ALA A 17 -23.98 -3.09 8.77
CA ALA A 17 -24.31 -1.67 8.67
C ALA A 17 -23.03 -0.80 8.58
N GLY A 18 -21.97 -1.31 7.95
CA GLY A 18 -20.86 -0.46 7.54
C GLY A 18 -21.34 0.67 6.63
N PRO A 19 -20.51 1.65 6.30
CA PRO A 19 -20.95 2.76 5.48
C PRO A 19 -21.56 2.20 4.21
N PRO A 20 -22.87 2.44 3.96
CA PRO A 20 -23.48 1.99 2.74
C PRO A 20 -22.72 2.64 1.58
N LEU A 21 -22.57 1.94 0.47
CA LEU A 21 -22.04 2.53 -0.78
C LEU A 21 -22.71 3.86 -1.11
N GLU A 22 -23.93 4.06 -0.63
CA GLU A 22 -24.74 5.28 -0.74
C GLU A 22 -24.22 6.44 0.15
N ALA A 23 -23.39 6.18 1.16
CA ALA A 23 -22.79 7.22 1.99
C ALA A 23 -21.57 7.89 1.33
N HIS A 24 -21.04 7.30 0.25
CA HIS A 24 -20.07 7.97 -0.58
C HIS A 24 -20.79 8.96 -1.53
N PRO A 25 -20.23 10.17 -1.72
CA PRO A 25 -20.84 11.16 -2.60
C PRO A 25 -20.91 10.62 -4.04
N GLY A 26 -22.09 10.18 -4.42
CA GLY A 26 -22.44 9.59 -5.71
C GLY A 26 -22.77 8.10 -5.60
N PRO A 27 -23.79 7.66 -6.34
CA PRO A 27 -24.05 6.23 -6.46
C PRO A 27 -22.81 5.57 -7.04
N PRO A 28 -22.49 4.34 -6.62
CA PRO A 28 -21.43 3.60 -7.27
C PRO A 28 -21.75 3.57 -8.76
N ALA A 29 -20.83 4.11 -9.57
CA ALA A 29 -20.96 3.97 -11.02
C ALA A 29 -21.22 2.48 -11.29
N GLY A 30 -22.22 2.16 -12.10
CA GLY A 30 -22.53 0.76 -12.42
C GLY A 30 -21.24 0.03 -12.79
N GLY A 31 -20.90 -1.03 -12.06
CA GLY A 31 -19.60 -1.72 -12.23
C GLY A 31 -18.81 -1.94 -10.92
N VAL A 32 -19.27 -1.42 -9.79
CA VAL A 32 -18.78 -1.83 -8.47
C VAL A 32 -19.41 -3.16 -8.09
N THR A 33 -18.58 -4.18 -7.81
CA THR A 33 -19.07 -5.53 -7.51
C THR A 33 -19.15 -5.84 -6.02
N SER A 34 -18.28 -5.20 -5.24
CA SER A 34 -18.19 -5.34 -3.78
C SER A 34 -17.29 -4.24 -3.22
N TYR A 35 -17.13 -4.22 -1.91
CA TYR A 35 -16.36 -3.23 -1.20
C TYR A 35 -15.29 -3.90 -0.33
N ASP A 36 -14.07 -3.32 -0.30
CA ASP A 36 -13.05 -3.69 0.67
C ASP A 36 -13.37 -3.01 2.00
N GLU A 37 -13.84 -3.79 2.97
CA GLU A 37 -14.30 -3.27 4.27
C GLU A 37 -13.17 -2.70 5.12
N VAL A 38 -11.93 -3.11 4.86
CA VAL A 38 -10.74 -2.66 5.60
C VAL A 38 -10.19 -1.37 5.00
N GLN A 39 -10.02 -1.35 3.68
CA GLN A 39 -9.47 -0.19 2.98
C GLN A 39 -10.53 0.84 2.56
N GLN A 40 -11.82 0.49 2.74
CA GLN A 40 -12.96 1.32 2.31
C GLN A 40 -12.91 1.67 0.81
N LEU A 41 -12.49 0.71 -0.02
CA LEU A 41 -12.35 0.87 -1.46
C LEU A 41 -13.28 -0.06 -2.24
N PRO A 42 -13.88 0.40 -3.35
CA PRO A 42 -14.71 -0.46 -4.19
C PRO A 42 -13.86 -1.45 -5.00
N PHE A 43 -14.33 -2.69 -5.10
CA PHE A 43 -13.84 -3.62 -6.12
C PHE A 43 -14.52 -3.31 -7.46
N LEU A 44 -13.71 -2.89 -8.43
CA LEU A 44 -14.21 -2.52 -9.75
C LEU A 44 -14.44 -3.77 -10.60
N SER A 45 -15.55 -3.77 -11.36
CA SER A 45 -15.81 -4.84 -12.32
C SER A 45 -14.82 -4.81 -13.48
N GLU A 46 -14.60 -5.95 -14.11
CA GLU A 46 -13.77 -6.05 -15.32
C GLU A 46 -14.31 -5.16 -16.46
N ASP A 47 -15.63 -5.03 -16.58
CA ASP A 47 -16.26 -4.12 -17.56
C ASP A 47 -15.89 -2.66 -17.31
N LEU A 48 -15.94 -2.20 -16.06
CA LEU A 48 -15.54 -0.84 -15.72
C LEU A 48 -14.06 -0.60 -15.97
N LEU A 49 -13.19 -1.54 -15.58
CA LEU A 49 -11.76 -1.44 -15.84
C LEU A 49 -11.44 -1.32 -17.34
N ARG A 50 -12.14 -2.10 -18.20
CA ARG A 50 -11.98 -2.02 -19.65
C ARG A 50 -12.51 -0.70 -20.23
N ARG A 51 -13.66 -0.24 -19.77
CA ARG A 51 -14.26 1.03 -20.22
C ARG A 51 -13.42 2.24 -19.83
N THR A 52 -12.70 2.17 -18.73
CA THR A 52 -11.78 3.22 -18.27
C THR A 52 -10.33 3.00 -18.77
N ALA A 53 -10.12 2.02 -19.65
CA ALA A 53 -8.83 1.68 -20.24
C ALA A 53 -7.72 1.44 -19.20
N VAL A 54 -8.06 0.71 -18.13
CA VAL A 54 -7.05 0.32 -17.12
C VAL A 54 -6.26 -0.87 -17.63
N ASP A 55 -4.96 -0.65 -17.87
CA ASP A 55 -4.05 -1.63 -18.48
C ASP A 55 -3.40 -2.59 -17.48
N THR A 56 -3.75 -2.50 -16.19
CA THR A 56 -3.16 -3.33 -15.14
C THR A 56 -4.18 -4.24 -14.49
N ARG A 57 -3.72 -5.40 -13.98
CA ARG A 57 -4.54 -6.31 -13.14
C ARG A 57 -3.74 -6.76 -11.94
N MET A 58 -4.40 -6.70 -10.78
CA MET A 58 -3.79 -7.13 -9.52
C MET A 58 -3.79 -8.65 -9.38
N VAL A 59 -2.63 -9.19 -9.01
CA VAL A 59 -2.43 -10.58 -8.60
C VAL A 59 -2.07 -10.57 -7.11
N LYS A 60 -3.07 -10.40 -6.27
CA LYS A 60 -2.95 -10.40 -4.80
C LYS A 60 -4.10 -11.17 -4.18
N LEU A 61 -3.90 -11.64 -2.97
CA LEU A 61 -4.99 -12.19 -2.18
C LEU A 61 -6.01 -11.07 -1.92
N PRO A 62 -7.31 -11.36 -1.98
CA PRO A 62 -8.31 -10.42 -1.51
C PRO A 62 -8.05 -10.09 -0.03
N PRO A 63 -8.31 -8.85 0.43
CA PRO A 63 -8.19 -8.48 1.84
C PRO A 63 -9.00 -9.37 2.79
N THR A 64 -10.07 -9.96 2.29
CA THR A 64 -10.92 -10.94 2.97
C THR A 64 -10.20 -12.23 3.40
N HIS A 65 -9.02 -12.53 2.82
CA HIS A 65 -8.15 -13.62 3.28
C HIS A 65 -7.22 -13.21 4.43
N VAL A 66 -7.35 -12.00 4.94
CA VAL A 66 -6.90 -11.71 6.30
C VAL A 66 -7.85 -12.46 7.24
N ALA A 67 -7.56 -13.75 7.41
CA ALA A 67 -8.40 -14.67 8.15
C ALA A 67 -8.77 -14.06 9.52
N GLY A 68 -10.06 -13.89 9.76
CA GLY A 68 -10.57 -13.51 11.07
C GLY A 68 -10.66 -12.02 11.38
N VAL A 69 -10.68 -11.12 10.39
CA VAL A 69 -11.05 -9.72 10.67
C VAL A 69 -12.53 -9.69 11.05
N GLU A 70 -12.78 -9.53 12.33
CA GLU A 70 -14.11 -9.26 12.88
C GLU A 70 -14.28 -7.77 13.04
N ILE A 71 -15.34 -7.21 12.43
CA ILE A 71 -15.70 -5.81 12.65
C ILE A 71 -16.57 -5.74 13.91
N LEU A 72 -16.06 -5.01 14.88
CA LEU A 72 -16.72 -4.79 16.18
C LEU A 72 -17.55 -3.52 16.11
N ASP A 73 -18.74 -3.58 16.68
CA ASP A 73 -19.61 -2.42 16.89
C ASP A 73 -19.29 -1.80 18.25
N GLU A 74 -18.61 -0.65 18.24
CA GLU A 74 -18.26 0.10 19.46
C GLU A 74 -18.93 1.49 19.43
N ASP A 75 -20.16 1.59 19.93
CA ASP A 75 -20.93 2.85 20.02
C ASP A 75 -20.80 3.77 18.79
N GLU A 76 -19.90 4.74 18.84
CA GLU A 76 -19.66 5.72 17.76
C GLU A 76 -18.67 5.24 16.70
N TYR A 77 -18.04 4.06 16.87
CA TYR A 77 -16.98 3.55 16.01
C TYR A 77 -17.27 2.15 15.48
N TRP A 78 -16.81 1.88 14.28
CA TRP A 78 -16.46 0.54 13.84
C TRP A 78 -15.03 0.26 14.26
N ALA A 79 -14.77 -0.91 14.83
CA ALA A 79 -13.43 -1.29 15.26
C ALA A 79 -13.05 -2.67 14.72
N MET A 80 -11.76 -2.92 14.59
CA MET A 80 -11.21 -4.24 14.22
C MET A 80 -9.77 -4.36 14.72
N TYR A 81 -9.27 -5.59 14.74
CA TYR A 81 -7.85 -5.86 14.93
C TYR A 81 -7.24 -6.32 13.61
N ASP A 82 -6.09 -5.76 13.24
CA ASP A 82 -5.33 -6.24 12.12
C ASP A 82 -4.58 -7.55 12.46
N ARG A 83 -3.95 -8.17 11.47
CA ARG A 83 -3.20 -9.42 11.68
C ARG A 83 -1.95 -9.26 12.56
N TRP A 84 -1.52 -8.01 12.82
CA TRP A 84 -0.44 -7.66 13.73
C TRP A 84 -0.95 -7.44 15.16
N GLY A 85 -2.25 -7.53 15.40
CA GLY A 85 -2.88 -7.32 16.70
C GLY A 85 -3.07 -5.86 17.07
N SER A 86 -2.90 -4.95 16.14
CA SER A 86 -3.16 -3.53 16.32
C SER A 86 -4.66 -3.26 16.17
N LYS A 87 -5.23 -2.49 17.11
CA LYS A 87 -6.64 -2.09 17.03
C LYS A 87 -6.80 -0.87 16.16
N MET A 88 -7.78 -0.93 15.29
CA MET A 88 -8.14 0.14 14.38
C MET A 88 -9.58 0.55 14.60
N ARG A 89 -9.89 1.85 14.48
CA ARG A 89 -11.24 2.42 14.57
C ARG A 89 -11.56 3.34 13.42
N MET A 90 -12.83 3.34 13.01
CA MET A 90 -13.39 4.25 12.02
C MET A 90 -14.65 4.90 12.59
N PRO A 91 -14.78 6.25 12.61
CA PRO A 91 -15.98 6.92 13.08
C PRO A 91 -17.21 6.58 12.22
N LYS A 92 -18.33 6.19 12.84
CA LYS A 92 -19.57 5.90 12.11
C LYS A 92 -20.19 7.15 11.46
N ALA A 93 -19.99 8.32 12.09
CA ALA A 93 -20.52 9.59 11.59
C ALA A 93 -19.80 10.11 10.34
N SER A 94 -18.54 9.72 10.12
CA SER A 94 -17.73 10.10 8.96
C SER A 94 -16.82 8.94 8.56
N PRO A 95 -17.37 7.89 7.95
CA PRO A 95 -16.65 6.66 7.68
C PRO A 95 -15.77 6.83 6.42
N LEU A 96 -14.50 7.15 6.63
CA LEU A 96 -13.52 7.30 5.54
C LEU A 96 -12.49 6.19 5.56
N TYR A 97 -11.83 5.97 6.70
CA TYR A 97 -10.81 4.95 6.89
C TYR A 97 -10.66 4.60 8.38
N TYR A 98 -9.96 3.50 8.65
CA TYR A 98 -9.64 3.06 9.98
C TYR A 98 -8.30 3.64 10.44
N ASP A 99 -8.27 4.28 11.60
CA ASP A 99 -7.06 4.76 12.28
C ASP A 99 -6.57 3.74 13.30
N TRP A 100 -5.26 3.61 13.46
CA TRP A 100 -4.64 2.80 14.52
C TRP A 100 -4.75 3.51 15.85
N VAL A 101 -5.41 2.88 16.83
CA VAL A 101 -5.72 3.48 18.15
C VAL A 101 -5.12 2.72 19.33
N GLU A 102 -4.83 1.41 19.18
CA GLU A 102 -4.13 0.64 20.18
C GLU A 102 -3.05 -0.22 19.52
N PHE A 103 -1.93 -0.34 20.20
CA PHE A 103 -0.74 -1.01 19.68
C PHE A 103 -0.42 -2.25 20.52
N PRO A 104 -0.05 -3.39 19.89
CA PRO A 104 0.12 -4.65 20.61
C PRO A 104 1.35 -4.68 21.51
N ILE A 105 2.40 -3.90 21.20
CA ILE A 105 3.60 -3.80 22.01
C ILE A 105 3.60 -2.43 22.68
N ARG A 106 3.26 -2.42 23.99
CA ARG A 106 3.15 -1.19 24.77
C ARG A 106 4.44 -0.82 25.49
N ASP A 107 5.18 -1.82 25.93
CA ASP A 107 6.46 -1.65 26.60
C ASP A 107 7.59 -1.79 25.57
N LEU A 108 8.41 -0.75 25.41
CA LEU A 108 9.51 -0.75 24.45
C LEU A 108 10.74 -1.47 25.03
N THR A 109 10.62 -2.78 25.28
CA THR A 109 11.67 -3.62 25.83
C THR A 109 11.95 -4.81 24.93
N MET A 110 13.16 -5.37 25.03
CA MET A 110 13.52 -6.59 24.29
C MET A 110 12.66 -7.77 24.72
N GLU A 111 12.30 -7.86 26.00
CA GLU A 111 11.45 -8.90 26.56
C GLU A 111 10.03 -8.85 25.94
N ALA A 112 9.49 -7.64 25.73
CA ALA A 112 8.21 -7.47 25.07
C ALA A 112 8.25 -7.89 23.60
N LEU A 113 9.36 -7.59 22.88
CA LEU A 113 9.56 -8.07 21.51
C LEU A 113 9.64 -9.59 21.43
N ASP A 114 10.34 -10.22 22.37
CA ASP A 114 10.53 -11.68 22.41
C ASP A 114 9.22 -12.40 22.80
N ALA A 115 8.38 -11.78 23.63
CA ALA A 115 7.09 -12.32 24.05
C ALA A 115 5.96 -12.08 23.01
N TYR A 116 6.16 -11.15 22.08
CA TYR A 116 5.12 -10.79 21.11
C TYR A 116 4.86 -11.92 20.12
N ARG A 117 3.55 -12.19 19.87
CA ARG A 117 3.13 -13.19 18.90
C ARG A 117 3.14 -12.61 17.49
N TRP A 118 4.26 -12.79 16.82
CA TRP A 118 4.45 -12.29 15.45
C TRP A 118 3.50 -12.95 14.45
N PRO A 119 2.95 -12.17 13.50
CA PRO A 119 2.11 -12.72 12.42
C PRO A 119 2.92 -13.66 11.55
N GLN A 120 2.24 -14.68 11.05
CA GLN A 120 2.85 -15.62 10.11
C GLN A 120 2.49 -15.21 8.67
N PRO A 121 3.38 -15.40 7.70
CA PRO A 121 3.05 -15.31 6.29
C PRO A 121 1.87 -16.21 5.92
N ASP A 122 1.15 -15.83 4.86
CA ASP A 122 0.02 -16.63 4.39
C ASP A 122 0.44 -18.07 4.08
N PRO A 123 -0.43 -19.06 4.38
CA PRO A 123 -0.13 -20.46 4.12
C PRO A 123 0.13 -20.72 2.63
N PRO A 124 1.07 -21.61 2.28
CA PRO A 124 1.42 -21.86 0.87
C PRO A 124 0.22 -22.26 0.00
N GLU A 125 -0.74 -23.02 0.54
CA GLU A 125 -1.96 -23.45 -0.16
C GLU A 125 -2.88 -22.26 -0.48
N VAL A 126 -2.91 -21.23 0.34
CA VAL A 126 -3.67 -20.00 0.09
C VAL A 126 -3.01 -19.19 -1.00
N VAL A 127 -1.69 -19.02 -0.93
CA VAL A 127 -0.93 -18.29 -1.94
C VAL A 127 -0.94 -19.00 -3.29
N ALA A 128 -0.94 -20.34 -3.30
CA ALA A 128 -1.00 -21.15 -4.51
C ALA A 128 -2.26 -20.88 -5.37
N THR A 129 -3.35 -20.43 -4.74
CA THR A 129 -4.58 -20.05 -5.47
C THR A 129 -4.37 -18.92 -6.46
N LEU A 130 -3.34 -18.08 -6.24
CA LEU A 130 -3.01 -16.96 -7.13
C LEU A 130 -2.32 -17.41 -8.42
N ARG A 131 -1.62 -18.56 -8.40
CA ARG A 131 -0.87 -19.07 -9.56
C ARG A 131 -1.77 -19.29 -10.77
N GLU A 132 -2.88 -19.96 -10.58
CA GLU A 132 -3.81 -20.25 -11.69
C GLU A 132 -4.41 -18.96 -12.28
N ARG A 133 -4.74 -17.98 -11.43
CA ARG A 133 -5.19 -16.67 -11.88
C ARG A 133 -4.12 -15.92 -12.66
N ALA A 134 -2.89 -15.85 -12.13
CA ALA A 134 -1.78 -15.18 -12.79
C ALA A 134 -1.46 -15.80 -14.15
N LYS A 135 -1.40 -17.13 -14.19
CA LYS A 135 -1.17 -17.91 -15.42
C LYS A 135 -2.28 -17.67 -16.45
N TRP A 136 -3.56 -17.69 -16.02
CA TRP A 136 -4.67 -17.41 -16.91
C TRP A 136 -4.60 -16.00 -17.49
N LEU A 137 -4.39 -14.96 -16.64
CA LEU A 137 -4.26 -13.58 -17.08
C LEU A 137 -3.11 -13.43 -18.08
N ARG A 138 -1.95 -14.00 -17.78
CA ARG A 138 -0.76 -13.95 -18.64
C ARG A 138 -0.99 -14.61 -19.99
N GLY A 139 -1.75 -15.70 -20.05
CA GLY A 139 -2.00 -16.45 -21.28
C GLY A 139 -3.17 -15.92 -22.13
N HIS A 140 -4.04 -15.09 -21.59
CA HIS A 140 -5.27 -14.66 -22.26
C HIS A 140 -5.47 -13.15 -22.35
N THR A 141 -4.52 -12.35 -21.83
CA THR A 141 -4.62 -10.88 -21.83
C THR A 141 -3.25 -10.25 -22.05
N ASP A 142 -3.25 -9.00 -22.51
CA ASP A 142 -2.06 -8.16 -22.66
C ASP A 142 -1.86 -7.19 -21.49
N PHE A 143 -2.60 -7.36 -20.39
CA PHE A 143 -2.51 -6.49 -19.21
C PHE A 143 -1.17 -6.68 -18.49
N ALA A 144 -0.64 -5.59 -17.95
CA ALA A 144 0.45 -5.64 -16.99
C ALA A 144 -0.05 -6.23 -15.66
N LEU A 145 0.63 -7.25 -15.17
CA LEU A 145 0.26 -7.92 -13.93
C LEU A 145 1.03 -7.34 -12.74
N VAL A 146 0.29 -6.84 -11.77
CA VAL A 146 0.82 -6.16 -10.59
C VAL A 146 0.61 -7.04 -9.36
N GLY A 147 1.67 -7.31 -8.64
CA GLY A 147 1.66 -8.20 -7.48
C GLY A 147 2.14 -7.53 -6.19
N SER A 148 1.78 -8.13 -5.06
CA SER A 148 2.29 -7.78 -3.74
C SER A 148 2.23 -8.99 -2.81
N GLY A 149 3.32 -9.26 -2.11
CA GLY A 149 3.41 -10.30 -1.07
C GLY A 149 3.70 -9.73 0.32
N ILE A 150 3.58 -8.42 0.50
CA ILE A 150 3.78 -7.76 1.80
C ILE A 150 2.51 -7.92 2.65
N ILE A 151 2.69 -8.30 3.91
CA ILE A 151 1.58 -8.60 4.85
C ILE A 151 1.41 -7.52 5.93
N GLY A 152 1.76 -6.29 5.64
CA GLY A 152 1.67 -5.16 6.57
C GLY A 152 1.95 -3.84 5.87
N GLY A 153 2.39 -2.85 6.62
CA GLY A 153 2.93 -1.58 6.10
C GLY A 153 4.36 -1.72 5.62
N GLY A 154 5.04 -0.59 5.38
CA GLY A 154 6.46 -0.60 5.06
C GLY A 154 7.37 -0.90 6.25
N ILE A 155 8.66 -0.90 6.01
CA ILE A 155 9.69 -1.15 7.06
C ILE A 155 9.68 -0.04 8.13
N PHE A 156 9.31 1.18 7.76
CA PHE A 156 9.10 2.29 8.71
C PHE A 156 7.68 2.29 9.28
N GLU A 157 6.67 2.14 8.43
CA GLU A 157 5.27 2.24 8.85
C GLU A 157 4.82 1.10 9.76
N GLN A 158 5.24 -0.15 9.51
CA GLN A 158 4.80 -1.28 10.31
C GLN A 158 5.24 -1.20 11.79
N PRO A 159 6.48 -0.81 12.13
CA PRO A 159 6.82 -0.46 13.49
C PRO A 159 5.88 0.58 14.11
N CYS A 160 5.58 1.66 13.37
CA CYS A 160 4.64 2.69 13.84
C CYS A 160 3.25 2.12 14.16
N ARG A 161 2.80 1.13 13.39
CA ARG A 161 1.53 0.43 13.60
C ARG A 161 1.59 -0.61 14.73
N THR A 162 2.79 -1.02 15.13
CA THR A 162 3.01 -2.07 16.15
C THR A 162 3.25 -1.50 17.55
N VAL A 163 3.92 -0.35 17.65
CA VAL A 163 4.27 0.27 18.96
C VAL A 163 3.74 1.70 19.11
N GLY A 164 3.19 2.29 18.06
CA GLY A 164 2.79 3.70 18.00
C GLY A 164 3.80 4.57 17.27
N LEU A 165 3.31 5.54 16.49
CA LEU A 165 4.15 6.42 15.67
C LEU A 165 5.15 7.21 16.52
N GLU A 166 4.66 7.92 17.55
CA GLU A 166 5.48 8.73 18.44
C GLU A 166 6.53 7.87 19.16
N GLN A 167 6.09 6.77 19.72
CA GLN A 167 6.94 5.82 20.47
C GLN A 167 8.05 5.26 19.58
N PHE A 168 7.72 4.87 18.35
CA PHE A 168 8.72 4.34 17.43
C PHE A 168 9.72 5.41 16.98
N MET A 169 9.25 6.61 16.62
CA MET A 169 10.12 7.72 16.25
C MET A 169 11.07 8.11 17.39
N MET A 170 10.57 8.12 18.62
CA MET A 170 11.42 8.33 19.80
C MET A 170 12.44 7.21 19.97
N ALA A 171 12.04 5.94 19.86
CA ALA A 171 12.95 4.80 19.98
C ALA A 171 14.06 4.83 18.94
N MET A 172 13.80 5.27 17.71
CA MET A 172 14.85 5.42 16.68
C MET A 172 16.01 6.33 17.11
N VAL A 173 15.77 7.23 18.06
CA VAL A 173 16.75 8.21 18.56
C VAL A 173 17.28 7.81 19.94
N THR A 174 16.41 7.34 20.84
CA THR A 174 16.73 7.12 22.26
C THR A 174 17.05 5.66 22.60
N ASP A 175 16.52 4.70 21.84
CA ASP A 175 16.77 3.25 22.00
C ASP A 175 16.92 2.58 20.64
N ARG A 176 17.99 2.94 19.98
CA ARG A 176 18.31 2.42 18.65
C ARG A 176 18.35 0.87 18.59
N PRO A 177 18.91 0.13 19.58
CA PRO A 177 18.88 -1.32 19.55
C PRO A 177 17.47 -1.92 19.48
N PHE A 178 16.52 -1.35 20.23
CA PHE A 178 15.11 -1.76 20.17
C PHE A 178 14.51 -1.50 18.77
N ALA A 179 14.69 -0.29 18.25
CA ALA A 179 14.16 0.09 16.92
C ALA A 179 14.73 -0.82 15.81
N GLU A 180 16.03 -1.10 15.86
CA GLU A 180 16.70 -1.99 14.91
C GLU A 180 16.15 -3.43 15.01
N ARG A 181 16.03 -3.98 16.22
CA ARG A 181 15.50 -5.33 16.44
C ARG A 181 14.07 -5.48 15.93
N LEU A 182 13.22 -4.49 16.20
CA LEU A 182 11.83 -4.45 15.73
C LEU A 182 11.76 -4.47 14.19
N MET A 183 12.49 -3.57 13.53
CA MET A 183 12.54 -3.51 12.07
C MET A 183 13.16 -4.75 11.43
N ASP A 184 14.21 -5.32 12.04
CA ASP A 184 14.85 -6.53 11.53
C ASP A 184 13.88 -7.72 11.56
N ARG A 185 13.13 -7.88 12.64
CA ARG A 185 12.14 -8.95 12.75
C ARG A 185 11.00 -8.80 11.73
N ILE A 186 10.51 -7.58 11.53
CA ILE A 186 9.51 -7.28 10.50
C ILE A 186 10.06 -7.60 9.11
N THR A 187 11.30 -7.20 8.83
CA THR A 187 11.97 -7.48 7.55
C THR A 187 12.08 -8.98 7.28
N ASP A 188 12.43 -9.80 8.30
CA ASP A 188 12.50 -11.25 8.17
C ASP A 188 11.15 -11.87 7.80
N ILE A 189 10.09 -11.43 8.47
CA ILE A 189 8.71 -11.87 8.18
C ILE A 189 8.30 -11.49 6.75
N TYR A 190 8.65 -10.28 6.30
CA TYR A 190 8.35 -9.84 4.93
C TYR A 190 9.11 -10.63 3.89
N ILE A 191 10.39 -10.93 4.12
CA ILE A 191 11.19 -11.77 3.21
C ILE A 191 10.55 -13.16 3.08
N GLU A 192 10.14 -13.77 4.19
CA GLU A 192 9.46 -15.06 4.16
C GLU A 192 8.12 -15.00 3.39
N SER A 193 7.32 -13.96 3.63
CA SER A 193 6.05 -13.75 2.94
C SER A 193 6.23 -13.56 1.43
N VAL A 194 7.20 -12.73 1.06
CA VAL A 194 7.55 -12.45 -0.34
C VAL A 194 8.09 -13.69 -1.04
N ASP A 195 8.94 -14.47 -0.37
CA ASP A 195 9.46 -15.72 -0.92
C ASP A 195 8.34 -16.70 -1.26
N ARG A 196 7.38 -16.91 -0.35
CA ARG A 196 6.19 -17.75 -0.59
C ARG A 196 5.32 -17.24 -1.74
N TYR A 197 5.11 -15.92 -1.80
CA TYR A 197 4.33 -15.28 -2.83
C TYR A 197 4.99 -15.42 -4.21
N LEU A 198 6.26 -15.04 -4.33
CA LEU A 198 6.98 -15.04 -5.60
C LEU A 198 7.28 -16.45 -6.11
N GLU A 199 7.37 -17.45 -5.26
CA GLU A 199 7.44 -18.85 -5.69
C GLU A 199 6.21 -19.24 -6.52
N GLN A 200 5.05 -18.68 -6.24
CA GLN A 200 3.81 -18.98 -6.96
C GLN A 200 3.59 -18.12 -8.19
N VAL A 201 3.94 -16.82 -8.12
CA VAL A 201 3.53 -15.86 -9.16
C VAL A 201 4.67 -15.04 -9.77
N GLY A 202 5.90 -15.18 -9.28
CA GLY A 202 7.03 -14.33 -9.67
C GLY A 202 7.37 -14.35 -11.17
N GLU A 203 7.08 -15.45 -11.86
CA GLU A 203 7.27 -15.59 -13.32
C GLU A 203 6.20 -14.89 -14.17
N TYR A 204 5.04 -14.55 -13.56
CA TYR A 204 3.88 -14.02 -14.27
C TYR A 204 3.70 -12.51 -14.11
N ILE A 205 4.22 -11.90 -13.04
CA ILE A 205 4.01 -10.49 -12.73
C ILE A 205 5.04 -9.59 -13.43
N ASP A 206 4.61 -8.38 -13.80
CA ASP A 206 5.46 -7.35 -14.40
C ASP A 206 5.95 -6.33 -13.36
N VAL A 207 5.14 -6.11 -12.30
CA VAL A 207 5.42 -5.12 -11.26
C VAL A 207 5.18 -5.74 -9.89
N PHE A 208 6.12 -5.56 -8.97
CA PHE A 208 5.97 -5.89 -7.55
C PHE A 208 5.83 -4.62 -6.74
N THR A 209 4.74 -4.48 -5.98
CA THR A 209 4.45 -3.27 -5.21
C THR A 209 4.92 -3.37 -3.76
N TYR A 210 5.53 -2.29 -3.31
CA TYR A 210 5.91 -2.01 -1.93
C TYR A 210 5.50 -0.58 -1.58
N TRP A 211 5.17 -0.31 -0.33
CA TRP A 211 4.80 1.02 0.15
C TRP A 211 5.40 1.28 1.53
N ASP A 212 5.83 2.52 1.75
CA ASP A 212 6.39 2.97 3.02
C ASP A 212 6.44 4.51 3.05
N ASP A 213 5.54 5.14 3.79
CA ASP A 213 5.45 6.59 3.85
C ASP A 213 6.48 7.15 4.84
N VAL A 214 7.63 7.54 4.32
CA VAL A 214 8.73 8.18 5.08
C VAL A 214 8.78 9.69 4.89
N SER A 215 7.88 10.26 4.09
CA SER A 215 7.74 11.70 3.86
C SER A 215 6.32 12.19 4.13
N SER A 216 6.23 13.49 4.45
CA SER A 216 4.99 14.23 4.65
C SER A 216 4.77 15.23 3.51
N GLN A 217 3.73 16.07 3.61
CA GLN A 217 3.45 17.13 2.64
C GLN A 217 4.66 18.08 2.43
N ASP A 218 5.45 18.33 3.47
CA ASP A 218 6.49 19.34 3.47
C ASP A 218 7.93 18.78 3.45
N GLY A 219 8.12 17.47 3.59
CA GLY A 219 9.44 16.83 3.61
C GLY A 219 9.47 15.52 4.36
N TRP A 220 10.64 15.11 4.81
CA TRP A 220 10.86 13.88 5.55
C TRP A 220 10.08 13.83 6.87
N MET A 221 9.49 12.69 7.20
CA MET A 221 8.96 12.39 8.53
C MET A 221 10.09 12.04 9.51
N ILE A 222 11.12 11.38 9.00
CA ILE A 222 12.37 11.09 9.72
C ILE A 222 13.52 11.71 8.93
N GLY A 223 14.57 12.18 9.61
CA GLY A 223 15.71 12.79 8.92
C GLY A 223 16.39 11.84 7.93
N PRO A 224 16.98 12.37 6.83
CA PRO A 224 17.61 11.53 5.80
C PRO A 224 18.76 10.67 6.34
N GLU A 225 19.47 11.13 7.35
CA GLU A 225 20.52 10.35 8.04
C GLU A 225 19.93 9.17 8.80
N THR A 226 18.82 9.36 9.51
CA THR A 226 18.10 8.31 10.23
C THR A 226 17.54 7.29 9.25
N TYR A 227 16.94 7.75 8.16
CA TYR A 227 16.47 6.87 7.08
C TYR A 227 17.63 6.03 6.52
N ALA A 228 18.74 6.67 6.14
CA ALA A 228 19.89 6.00 5.55
C ALA A 228 20.53 4.98 6.50
N ALA A 229 20.53 5.28 7.81
CA ALA A 229 21.14 4.40 8.81
C ALA A 229 20.23 3.24 9.24
N LEU A 230 18.91 3.46 9.34
CA LEU A 230 18.00 2.49 9.97
C LEU A 230 17.05 1.81 8.98
N VAL A 231 16.40 2.58 8.11
CA VAL A 231 15.33 2.06 7.22
C VAL A 231 15.89 1.52 5.92
N LYS A 232 16.69 2.31 5.23
CA LYS A 232 17.24 1.98 3.90
C LYS A 232 17.98 0.62 3.83
N PRO A 233 18.83 0.21 4.80
CA PRO A 233 19.51 -1.08 4.74
C PRO A 233 18.53 -2.27 4.79
N ARG A 234 17.42 -2.13 5.51
CA ARG A 234 16.37 -3.14 5.65
C ARG A 234 15.49 -3.21 4.43
N GLN A 235 15.13 -2.06 3.87
CA GLN A 235 14.47 -2.00 2.56
C GLN A 235 15.34 -2.65 1.49
N LYS A 236 16.65 -2.33 1.44
CA LYS A 236 17.57 -2.97 0.50
C LYS A 236 17.60 -4.48 0.65
N ARG A 237 17.67 -5.00 1.89
CA ARG A 237 17.66 -6.44 2.17
C ARG A 237 16.38 -7.11 1.64
N LEU A 238 15.22 -6.48 1.85
CA LEU A 238 13.94 -6.95 1.32
C LEU A 238 13.90 -6.89 -0.21
N PHE A 239 14.34 -5.78 -0.82
CA PHE A 239 14.31 -5.58 -2.27
C PHE A 239 15.28 -6.51 -3.00
N ASP A 240 16.44 -6.80 -2.42
CA ASP A 240 17.35 -7.82 -2.93
C ASP A 240 16.71 -9.22 -2.90
N ALA A 241 15.92 -9.54 -1.87
CA ALA A 241 15.18 -10.79 -1.81
C ALA A 241 14.11 -10.86 -2.91
N ILE A 242 13.35 -9.79 -3.13
CA ILE A 242 12.37 -9.69 -4.23
C ILE A 242 13.06 -9.89 -5.58
N LYS A 243 14.11 -9.13 -5.86
CA LYS A 243 14.81 -9.15 -7.17
C LYS A 243 15.52 -10.46 -7.48
N ARG A 244 15.84 -11.28 -6.48
CA ARG A 244 16.36 -12.65 -6.70
C ARG A 244 15.28 -13.62 -7.18
N ARG A 245 14.00 -13.33 -6.95
CA ARG A 245 12.87 -14.23 -7.20
C ARG A 245 12.05 -13.88 -8.43
N THR A 246 12.19 -12.66 -8.94
CA THR A 246 11.41 -12.19 -10.09
C THR A 246 12.16 -11.13 -10.90
N ASN A 247 11.83 -11.04 -12.18
CA ASN A 247 12.26 -9.94 -13.07
C ASN A 247 11.28 -8.74 -13.03
N ALA A 248 10.24 -8.82 -12.23
CA ALA A 248 9.26 -7.74 -12.08
C ALA A 248 9.94 -6.44 -11.64
N LYS A 249 9.42 -5.32 -12.13
CA LYS A 249 9.88 -3.98 -11.73
C LYS A 249 9.40 -3.67 -10.32
N LEU A 250 10.29 -3.15 -9.50
CA LEU A 250 9.99 -2.79 -8.12
C LEU A 250 9.34 -1.41 -8.06
N PHE A 251 8.09 -1.39 -7.63
CA PHE A 251 7.28 -0.20 -7.42
C PHE A 251 7.32 0.21 -5.95
N TYR A 252 7.63 1.47 -5.68
CA TYR A 252 7.67 2.05 -4.35
C TYR A 252 6.63 3.16 -4.23
N HIS A 253 5.67 2.97 -3.34
CA HIS A 253 4.72 4.02 -2.96
C HIS A 253 5.24 4.78 -1.73
N CYS A 254 5.28 6.11 -1.84
CA CYS A 254 5.49 7.02 -0.73
C CYS A 254 4.77 8.33 -1.03
N CYS A 255 3.79 8.68 -0.21
CA CYS A 255 3.12 9.96 -0.29
C CYS A 255 4.04 11.14 0.08
N GLY A 256 3.63 12.34 -0.29
CA GLY A 256 4.28 13.57 0.14
C GLY A 256 5.45 14.05 -0.73
N ALA A 257 6.33 14.82 -0.07
CA ALA A 257 7.48 15.48 -0.67
C ALA A 257 8.68 14.52 -0.81
N ALA A 258 8.53 13.50 -1.66
CA ALA A 258 9.46 12.37 -1.78
C ALA A 258 10.66 12.63 -2.71
N ALA A 259 10.80 13.79 -3.34
CA ALA A 259 11.86 14.05 -4.30
C ALA A 259 13.29 13.82 -3.76
N GLU A 260 13.52 14.14 -2.48
CA GLU A 260 14.81 13.92 -1.83
C GLU A 260 15.06 12.46 -1.45
N LEU A 261 14.02 11.64 -1.39
CA LEU A 261 14.10 10.19 -1.17
C LEU A 261 14.56 9.45 -2.44
N TYR A 262 14.23 9.95 -3.63
CA TYR A 262 14.44 9.24 -4.90
C TYR A 262 15.89 8.78 -5.15
N PRO A 263 16.95 9.56 -4.86
CA PRO A 263 18.33 9.06 -4.99
C PRO A 263 18.58 7.80 -4.16
N HIS A 264 18.06 7.75 -2.94
CA HIS A 264 18.18 6.57 -2.08
C HIS A 264 17.42 5.37 -2.64
N LEU A 265 16.24 5.61 -3.23
CA LEU A 265 15.44 4.54 -3.84
C LEU A 265 16.14 3.94 -5.06
N VAL A 266 16.74 4.77 -5.90
CA VAL A 266 17.56 4.32 -7.04
C VAL A 266 18.70 3.42 -6.57
N GLU A 267 19.45 3.84 -5.53
CA GLU A 267 20.58 3.07 -4.98
C GLU A 267 20.16 1.69 -4.45
N ILE A 268 18.96 1.55 -3.93
CA ILE A 268 18.46 0.26 -3.40
C ILE A 268 17.63 -0.52 -4.43
N GLY A 269 17.57 -0.02 -5.67
CA GLY A 269 17.06 -0.74 -6.82
C GLY A 269 15.56 -0.62 -7.06
N VAL A 270 14.92 0.46 -6.64
CA VAL A 270 13.55 0.80 -7.03
C VAL A 270 13.53 1.21 -8.51
N ASP A 271 12.54 0.74 -9.25
CA ASP A 271 12.35 1.03 -10.67
C ASP A 271 11.23 2.05 -10.91
N ILE A 272 10.20 2.06 -10.05
CA ILE A 272 8.97 2.85 -10.24
C ILE A 272 8.63 3.57 -8.93
N VAL A 273 8.31 4.86 -9.01
CA VAL A 273 7.85 5.67 -7.87
C VAL A 273 6.40 6.10 -8.05
N ASN A 274 5.67 6.11 -6.94
CA ASN A 274 4.23 6.42 -6.85
C ASN A 274 3.97 7.13 -5.50
N PRO A 275 3.00 7.99 -5.38
CA PRO A 275 2.03 8.46 -6.39
C PRO A 275 2.52 9.70 -7.18
N VAL A 276 3.72 10.21 -6.94
CA VAL A 276 4.22 11.49 -7.48
C VAL A 276 3.29 12.63 -7.07
N GLN A 277 3.16 12.85 -5.76
CA GLN A 277 2.18 13.77 -5.18
C GLN A 277 2.48 15.23 -5.53
N VAL A 278 1.92 15.70 -6.63
CA VAL A 278 2.21 17.01 -7.25
C VAL A 278 1.84 18.22 -6.39
N SER A 279 1.00 18.03 -5.38
CA SER A 279 0.64 19.05 -4.39
C SER A 279 1.68 19.22 -3.27
N ALA A 280 2.62 18.28 -3.13
CA ALA A 280 3.63 18.31 -2.09
C ALA A 280 4.85 19.18 -2.48
N ARG A 281 5.58 19.63 -1.48
CA ARG A 281 6.74 20.50 -1.67
C ARG A 281 7.84 19.80 -2.49
N GLY A 282 8.33 20.49 -3.51
CA GLY A 282 9.44 20.00 -4.34
C GLY A 282 9.06 18.97 -5.42
N MET A 283 7.77 18.67 -5.57
CA MET A 283 7.26 17.66 -6.50
C MET A 283 6.86 18.23 -7.87
N ASP A 284 7.62 19.18 -8.38
CA ASP A 284 7.46 19.72 -9.73
C ASP A 284 7.78 18.66 -10.78
N THR A 285 6.82 18.34 -11.62
CA THR A 285 6.88 17.19 -12.55
C THR A 285 7.96 17.34 -13.62
N GLN A 286 8.17 18.53 -14.16
CA GLN A 286 9.23 18.77 -15.14
C GLN A 286 10.62 18.54 -14.52
N LYS A 287 10.87 19.13 -13.33
CA LYS A 287 12.14 18.95 -12.62
C LYS A 287 12.41 17.51 -12.21
N LEU A 288 11.36 16.80 -11.77
CA LEU A 288 11.47 15.39 -11.45
C LEU A 288 11.86 14.57 -12.67
N LYS A 289 11.24 14.83 -13.83
CA LYS A 289 11.56 14.15 -15.09
C LYS A 289 12.99 14.44 -15.54
N GLU A 290 13.41 15.69 -15.53
CA GLU A 290 14.77 16.10 -15.89
C GLU A 290 15.83 15.42 -15.02
N ARG A 291 15.55 15.33 -13.71
CA ARG A 291 16.51 14.83 -12.71
C ARG A 291 16.56 13.31 -12.64
N PHE A 292 15.41 12.64 -12.70
CA PHE A 292 15.28 11.21 -12.38
C PHE A 292 14.70 10.36 -13.51
N GLY A 293 14.23 10.95 -14.60
CA GLY A 293 13.54 10.22 -15.68
C GLY A 293 14.37 9.20 -16.45
N ARG A 294 15.70 9.12 -16.20
CA ARG A 294 16.57 8.08 -16.72
C ARG A 294 16.61 6.84 -15.85
N ASP A 295 16.37 7.01 -14.56
CA ASP A 295 16.53 5.96 -13.54
C ASP A 295 15.20 5.44 -13.02
N LEU A 296 14.13 6.29 -13.05
CA LEU A 296 12.83 6.00 -12.46
C LEU A 296 11.69 6.15 -13.46
N VAL A 297 10.71 5.26 -13.34
CA VAL A 297 9.39 5.40 -13.94
C VAL A 297 8.48 6.13 -12.94
N PHE A 298 7.75 7.14 -13.41
CA PHE A 298 6.78 7.88 -12.62
C PHE A 298 5.38 7.27 -12.82
N TRP A 299 4.80 6.73 -11.77
CA TRP A 299 3.44 6.20 -11.78
C TRP A 299 2.56 7.07 -10.90
N GLY A 300 1.72 7.89 -11.51
CA GLY A 300 0.92 8.91 -10.82
C GLY A 300 1.26 10.32 -11.28
N GLY A 301 0.90 11.30 -10.47
CA GLY A 301 1.17 12.71 -10.76
C GLY A 301 0.35 13.30 -11.92
N GLY A 302 -0.75 12.63 -12.29
CA GLY A 302 -1.59 13.05 -13.43
C GLY A 302 -2.42 14.30 -13.16
N VAL A 303 -2.77 14.57 -11.90
CA VAL A 303 -3.54 15.75 -11.49
C VAL A 303 -3.40 15.98 -9.99
N ASP A 304 -3.48 17.25 -9.56
CA ASP A 304 -3.56 17.62 -8.14
C ASP A 304 -4.92 17.21 -7.55
N THR A 305 -4.92 16.18 -6.70
CA THR A 305 -6.11 15.62 -6.05
C THR A 305 -6.54 16.41 -4.81
N GLN A 306 -5.74 17.38 -4.35
CA GLN A 306 -6.08 18.20 -3.19
C GLN A 306 -6.76 19.52 -3.57
N ARG A 307 -6.51 20.04 -4.77
CA ARG A 307 -6.98 21.35 -5.18
C ARG A 307 -7.67 21.34 -6.52
N VAL A 308 -6.99 20.90 -7.58
CA VAL A 308 -7.51 21.04 -8.95
C VAL A 308 -8.62 20.03 -9.24
N LEU A 309 -8.43 18.77 -8.90
CA LEU A 309 -9.44 17.74 -9.17
C LEU A 309 -10.76 17.99 -8.41
N PRO A 310 -10.75 18.31 -7.10
CA PRO A 310 -11.99 18.49 -6.33
C PRO A 310 -12.65 19.86 -6.51
N PHE A 311 -11.87 20.92 -6.81
CA PHE A 311 -12.37 22.30 -6.77
C PHE A 311 -12.20 23.08 -8.09
N GLY A 312 -11.43 22.56 -9.03
CA GLY A 312 -11.19 23.18 -10.32
C GLY A 312 -12.37 23.00 -11.29
N THR A 313 -12.43 23.88 -12.27
CA THR A 313 -13.34 23.71 -13.40
C THR A 313 -12.89 22.53 -14.28
N PRO A 314 -13.79 21.93 -15.08
CA PRO A 314 -13.40 20.90 -16.03
C PRO A 314 -12.28 21.31 -16.99
N GLN A 315 -12.16 22.61 -17.30
CA GLN A 315 -11.09 23.11 -18.15
C GLN A 315 -9.74 23.13 -17.42
N GLU A 316 -9.70 23.60 -16.17
CA GLU A 316 -8.49 23.59 -15.33
C GLU A 316 -7.96 22.17 -15.11
N VAL A 317 -8.86 21.21 -14.86
CA VAL A 317 -8.47 19.78 -14.75
C VAL A 317 -7.85 19.28 -16.06
N ARG A 318 -8.46 19.59 -17.23
CA ARG A 318 -7.88 19.18 -18.53
C ARG A 318 -6.53 19.82 -18.79
N ASP A 319 -6.38 21.08 -18.46
CA ASP A 319 -5.13 21.82 -18.71
C ASP A 319 -4.00 21.30 -17.80
N GLU A 320 -4.32 20.98 -16.54
CA GLU A 320 -3.35 20.36 -15.66
C GLU A 320 -2.96 18.95 -16.12
N VAL A 321 -3.91 18.10 -16.45
CA VAL A 321 -3.63 16.75 -16.97
C VAL A 321 -2.73 16.81 -18.21
N ARG A 322 -2.99 17.73 -19.15
CA ARG A 322 -2.12 17.92 -20.34
C ARG A 322 -0.72 18.32 -19.92
N ARG A 323 -0.57 19.29 -19.04
CA ARG A 323 0.73 19.72 -18.52
C ARG A 323 1.48 18.55 -17.90
N ARG A 324 0.85 17.72 -17.07
CA ARG A 324 1.50 16.56 -16.44
C ARG A 324 1.95 15.51 -17.47
N ILE A 325 1.15 15.29 -18.50
CA ILE A 325 1.53 14.41 -19.62
C ILE A 325 2.70 15.01 -20.40
N ASP A 326 2.66 16.31 -20.71
CA ASP A 326 3.74 17.00 -21.43
C ASP A 326 5.07 16.97 -20.63
N ASP A 327 5.00 17.07 -19.30
CA ASP A 327 6.18 17.01 -18.43
C ASP A 327 6.74 15.59 -18.31
N LEU A 328 5.91 14.57 -18.10
CA LEU A 328 6.33 13.23 -17.65
C LEU A 328 6.41 12.19 -18.77
N ALA A 329 5.62 12.30 -19.84
CA ALA A 329 5.54 11.28 -20.87
C ALA A 329 6.69 11.31 -21.92
N PRO A 330 7.33 12.46 -22.25
CA PRO A 330 8.40 12.46 -23.25
C PRO A 330 9.51 11.48 -22.92
N GLY A 331 9.86 10.62 -23.90
CA GLY A 331 10.89 9.58 -23.73
C GLY A 331 10.41 8.33 -22.97
N GLY A 332 9.12 8.23 -22.64
CA GLY A 332 8.57 7.10 -21.87
C GLY A 332 8.79 7.21 -20.36
N GLY A 333 8.63 6.09 -19.62
CA GLY A 333 8.82 6.08 -18.16
C GLY A 333 7.74 6.83 -17.38
N PHE A 334 6.50 6.82 -17.89
CA PHE A 334 5.34 7.43 -17.25
C PHE A 334 4.11 6.51 -17.32
N VAL A 335 3.47 6.27 -16.20
CA VAL A 335 2.20 5.59 -16.09
C VAL A 335 1.18 6.57 -15.51
N PHE A 336 0.20 6.96 -16.32
CA PHE A 336 -0.81 7.92 -15.90
C PHE A 336 -1.71 7.33 -14.82
N ALA A 337 -1.77 8.01 -13.70
CA ALA A 337 -2.77 7.84 -12.65
C ALA A 337 -2.96 9.18 -11.93
N THR A 338 -4.02 9.32 -11.16
CA THR A 338 -4.13 10.41 -10.18
C THR A 338 -3.07 10.24 -9.09
N VAL A 339 -3.09 11.04 -8.07
CA VAL A 339 -2.24 10.79 -6.89
C VAL A 339 -2.79 9.62 -6.12
#